data_88a0b19a29ff2491a536cea98d275115
#
_entry.id   88a0b19a29ff2491a536cea98d275115
#
_cell.length_a   1.000
_cell.length_b   1.000
_cell.length_c   1.000
_cell.angle_alpha   90.00
_cell.angle_beta   90.00
_cell.angle_gamma   90.00
#
_symmetry.space_group_name_H-M   'P 1'
#
loop_
_entity.id
_entity.type
_entity.pdbx_description
1 polymer ?
#
loop_
_entity_poly.entity_id
_entity_poly.type
_entity_poly.pdbx_seq_one_letter_code
_entity_poly.pdbx_strand_id
1 'polypeptide(L)'
;MVLLRIDSTEFWCYNGHVIKRGEHKGNPILPETIQRCGRAQDPIQTQEGLPKIPKQNKEDNTMKYNLKAIMIRAWKLFRKLAISFAEALHRSWLSEKAKPVNAERIAKAKAEAGITEETSTWSGWKEAGFEVLHGSKALFAVDLIHGSKGDGANYRASFFGASQVRPLA
;
A
#
# COMPACT_ATOMS: atom_id res chain seq x y z
N MET A 1 -13.39 3.69 17.87
CA MET A 1 -14.37 4.77 18.11
C MET A 1 -15.69 4.09 18.36
N VAL A 2 -16.19 4.12 19.58
CA VAL A 2 -17.46 3.47 19.99
C VAL A 2 -18.42 4.58 20.39
N LEU A 3 -19.61 4.55 19.79
CA LEU A 3 -20.66 5.53 20.02
C LEU A 3 -21.61 4.95 21.09
N LEU A 4 -21.58 5.52 22.30
CA LEU A 4 -22.52 5.17 23.35
C LEU A 4 -23.55 6.30 23.50
N ARG A 5 -24.82 5.99 23.21
CA ARG A 5 -25.94 6.92 23.36
C ARG A 5 -26.65 6.59 24.66
N ILE A 6 -26.56 7.49 25.63
CA ILE A 6 -27.32 7.44 26.88
C ILE A 6 -28.00 8.80 27.04
N ASP A 7 -29.31 8.81 26.98
CA ASP A 7 -30.22 9.95 27.25
C ASP A 7 -29.73 11.36 26.88
N SER A 8 -30.17 11.83 25.71
CA SER A 8 -30.19 13.24 25.26
C SER A 8 -28.88 14.05 25.27
N THR A 9 -27.75 13.47 25.64
CA THR A 9 -26.44 14.13 25.55
C THR A 9 -25.44 13.21 24.88
N GLU A 10 -24.85 13.66 23.77
CA GLU A 10 -23.80 12.93 23.04
C GLU A 10 -22.46 13.07 23.76
N PHE A 11 -21.87 11.93 24.16
CA PHE A 11 -20.55 11.85 24.75
C PHE A 11 -19.62 11.05 23.81
N TRP A 12 -18.39 11.53 23.63
CA TRP A 12 -17.35 10.82 22.89
C TRP A 12 -16.28 10.32 23.85
N CYS A 13 -15.94 9.04 23.76
CA CYS A 13 -14.80 8.49 24.49
C CYS A 13 -13.60 8.29 23.55
N TYR A 14 -12.48 8.93 23.87
CA TYR A 14 -11.20 8.70 23.22
C TYR A 14 -10.14 8.43 24.27
N ASN A 15 -9.46 7.28 24.18
CA ASN A 15 -8.43 6.82 25.14
C ASN A 15 -8.87 6.85 26.62
N GLY A 16 -10.11 6.42 26.91
CA GLY A 16 -10.62 6.36 28.27
C GLY A 16 -11.04 7.71 28.88
N HIS A 17 -11.11 8.78 28.07
CA HIS A 17 -11.56 10.10 28.51
C HIS A 17 -12.92 10.41 27.90
N VAL A 18 -13.88 10.85 28.75
CA VAL A 18 -15.22 11.27 28.34
C VAL A 18 -15.23 12.79 28.12
N ILE A 19 -15.55 13.23 26.90
CA ILE A 19 -15.64 14.64 26.53
C ILE A 19 -17.10 15.01 26.36
N LYS A 20 -17.59 15.99 27.13
CA LYS A 20 -18.93 16.56 27.04
C LYS A 20 -18.94 17.70 26.02
N ARG A 21 -19.88 17.69 25.08
CA ARG A 21 -20.05 18.78 24.13
C ARG A 21 -20.64 20.00 24.85
N GLY A 22 -19.78 20.96 25.18
CA GLY A 22 -20.19 22.27 25.70
C GLY A 22 -20.12 23.33 24.62
N GLU A 23 -21.08 24.24 24.62
CA GLU A 23 -21.17 25.37 23.71
C GLU A 23 -19.93 26.27 23.76
N HIS A 24 -19.36 26.56 22.60
CA HIS A 24 -18.25 27.48 22.45
C HIS A 24 -18.69 28.93 22.63
N LYS A 25 -18.35 29.52 23.77
CA LYS A 25 -18.09 30.96 23.90
C LYS A 25 -16.99 31.18 24.93
N GLY A 26 -15.79 31.55 24.46
CA GLY A 26 -14.77 32.25 25.22
C GLY A 26 -13.86 31.39 26.11
N ASN A 27 -12.57 31.43 25.84
CA ASN A 27 -11.37 31.02 26.59
C ASN A 27 -11.34 29.64 27.27
N PRO A 28 -10.27 28.89 27.12
CA PRO A 28 -10.11 27.61 27.78
C PRO A 28 -9.75 27.83 29.27
N ILE A 29 -10.76 27.75 30.11
CA ILE A 29 -10.54 27.57 31.56
C ILE A 29 -10.25 26.08 31.71
N LEU A 30 -9.03 25.77 32.16
CA LEU A 30 -8.66 24.43 32.58
C LEU A 30 -9.59 24.02 33.73
N PRO A 31 -10.30 22.88 33.66
CA PRO A 31 -11.03 22.39 34.83
C PRO A 31 -10.03 21.82 35.84
N GLU A 32 -9.83 22.54 36.92
CA GLU A 32 -9.39 21.96 38.19
C GLU A 32 -10.45 20.94 38.62
N THR A 33 -10.06 19.73 38.68
CA THR A 33 -10.60 18.58 39.40
C THR A 33 -10.66 17.35 38.52
N ILE A 34 -9.49 16.74 38.28
CA ILE A 34 -9.42 15.35 37.89
C ILE A 34 -9.74 14.52 39.13
N GLN A 35 -11.01 14.13 39.32
CA GLN A 35 -11.34 13.04 40.22
C GLN A 35 -10.74 11.76 39.66
N ARG A 36 -9.61 11.34 40.26
CA ARG A 36 -9.05 10.00 40.09
C ARG A 36 -10.11 8.98 40.48
N CYS A 37 -10.67 8.26 39.50
CA CYS A 37 -11.33 7.00 39.82
C CYS A 37 -10.33 6.09 40.53
N GLY A 38 -10.69 5.73 41.78
CA GLY A 38 -9.86 4.96 42.67
C GLY A 38 -9.40 3.65 42.00
N ARG A 39 -8.09 3.52 41.93
CA ARG A 39 -7.46 2.24 41.59
C ARG A 39 -7.54 1.40 42.89
N ALA A 40 -8.44 0.39 42.89
CA ALA A 40 -8.39 -0.67 43.88
C ALA A 40 -6.99 -1.30 43.82
N GLN A 41 -6.23 -1.16 44.88
CA GLN A 41 -4.95 -1.83 45.06
C GLN A 41 -5.25 -3.26 45.52
N ASP A 42 -5.37 -4.17 44.56
CA ASP A 42 -5.26 -5.59 44.87
C ASP A 42 -3.78 -5.92 45.13
N PRO A 43 -3.45 -6.65 46.19
CA PRO A 43 -2.06 -7.03 46.48
C PRO A 43 -1.59 -7.99 45.37
N ILE A 44 -0.52 -7.59 44.66
CA ILE A 44 0.18 -8.39 43.68
C ILE A 44 0.71 -9.62 44.38
N GLN A 45 -0.01 -10.75 44.23
CA GLN A 45 0.55 -12.06 44.55
C GLN A 45 1.59 -12.37 43.48
N THR A 46 2.84 -12.41 43.92
CA THR A 46 3.98 -12.89 43.13
C THR A 46 3.77 -14.35 42.79
N GLN A 47 3.17 -14.65 41.66
CA GLN A 47 3.16 -16.02 41.13
C GLN A 47 4.50 -16.28 40.43
N GLU A 48 5.40 -16.92 41.17
CA GLU A 48 6.54 -17.65 40.60
C GLU A 48 5.96 -18.76 39.71
N GLY A 49 6.19 -18.68 38.40
CA GLY A 49 5.80 -19.78 37.49
C GLY A 49 5.10 -19.36 36.21
N LEU A 50 5.31 -18.15 35.67
CA LEU A 50 4.89 -17.87 34.29
C LEU A 50 5.74 -18.69 33.33
N PRO A 51 5.12 -19.54 32.47
CA PRO A 51 5.84 -20.21 31.39
C PRO A 51 6.51 -19.16 30.54
N LYS A 52 7.84 -19.22 30.41
CA LYS A 52 8.62 -18.37 29.50
C LYS A 52 8.01 -18.50 28.13
N ILE A 53 7.29 -17.46 27.67
CA ILE A 53 6.83 -17.34 26.29
C ILE A 53 8.04 -17.57 25.40
N PRO A 54 8.04 -18.60 24.55
CA PRO A 54 9.15 -18.83 23.65
C PRO A 54 9.37 -17.54 22.88
N LYS A 55 10.60 -16.99 22.94
CA LYS A 55 10.99 -15.85 22.10
C LYS A 55 10.77 -16.34 20.68
N GLN A 56 9.68 -15.88 20.07
CA GLN A 56 9.46 -16.07 18.65
C GLN A 56 10.73 -15.54 17.99
N ASN A 57 11.45 -16.46 17.35
CA ASN A 57 12.58 -16.15 16.50
C ASN A 57 12.09 -14.97 15.65
N LYS A 58 12.79 -13.84 15.70
CA LYS A 58 12.72 -12.82 14.68
C LYS A 58 13.15 -13.50 13.39
N GLU A 59 12.19 -14.19 12.76
CA GLU A 59 12.31 -14.49 11.34
C GLU A 59 12.57 -13.15 10.72
N ASP A 60 13.67 -13.02 10.02
CA ASP A 60 14.10 -11.81 9.33
C ASP A 60 12.91 -11.30 8.54
N ASN A 61 12.21 -10.31 9.12
CA ASN A 61 11.13 -9.59 8.46
C ASN A 61 11.80 -8.64 7.47
N THR A 62 12.55 -9.23 6.54
CA THR A 62 13.06 -8.53 5.37
C THR A 62 11.84 -8.03 4.66
N MET A 63 11.63 -6.72 4.77
CA MET A 63 10.47 -6.06 4.21
C MET A 63 10.31 -6.47 2.75
N LYS A 64 9.34 -7.32 2.47
CA LYS A 64 9.03 -7.85 1.13
C LYS A 64 8.87 -6.76 0.07
N TYR A 65 8.64 -5.51 0.49
CA TYR A 65 8.37 -4.38 -0.37
C TYR A 65 9.38 -3.25 -0.18
N ASN A 66 9.78 -2.60 -1.27
CA ASN A 66 10.66 -1.43 -1.23
C ASN A 66 9.86 -0.16 -0.87
N LEU A 67 9.83 0.18 0.43
CA LEU A 67 9.10 1.35 0.94
C LEU A 67 9.57 2.65 0.33
N LYS A 68 10.88 2.81 0.08
CA LYS A 68 11.44 4.01 -0.56
C LYS A 68 10.87 4.20 -1.97
N ALA A 69 10.81 3.13 -2.76
CA ALA A 69 10.24 3.18 -4.11
C ALA A 69 8.74 3.51 -4.09
N ILE A 70 8.00 2.96 -3.12
CA ILE A 70 6.57 3.25 -2.92
C ILE A 70 6.36 4.74 -2.63
N MET A 71 7.13 5.31 -1.70
CA MET A 71 7.02 6.73 -1.33
C MET A 71 7.37 7.65 -2.50
N ILE A 72 8.47 7.38 -3.22
CA ILE A 72 8.86 8.16 -4.40
C ILE A 72 7.75 8.14 -5.46
N ARG A 73 7.15 6.98 -5.71
CA ARG A 73 6.03 6.83 -6.66
C ARG A 73 4.81 7.60 -6.18
N ALA A 74 4.47 7.53 -4.88
CA ALA A 74 3.35 8.26 -4.31
C ALA A 74 3.48 9.77 -4.51
N TRP A 75 4.67 10.34 -4.24
CA TRP A 75 4.94 11.75 -4.49
C TRP A 75 4.83 12.13 -5.97
N LYS A 76 5.30 11.27 -6.88
CA LYS A 76 5.14 11.50 -8.33
C LYS A 76 3.67 11.51 -8.75
N LEU A 77 2.86 10.57 -8.24
CA LEU A 77 1.43 10.51 -8.53
C LEU A 77 0.68 11.70 -7.95
N PHE A 78 0.95 12.07 -6.71
CA PHE A 78 0.37 13.25 -6.06
C PHE A 78 0.57 14.53 -6.86
N ARG A 79 1.82 14.77 -7.33
CA ARG A 79 2.14 15.97 -8.12
C ARG A 79 1.52 15.94 -9.52
N LYS A 80 1.35 14.75 -10.11
CA LYS A 80 0.88 14.61 -11.49
C LYS A 80 -0.64 14.62 -11.62
N LEU A 81 -1.37 14.03 -10.66
CA LEU A 81 -2.78 13.67 -10.83
C LEU A 81 -3.75 14.53 -10.00
N ALA A 82 -3.28 15.53 -9.26
CA ALA A 82 -4.11 16.37 -8.37
C ALA A 82 -5.05 15.55 -7.43
N ILE A 83 -4.62 14.36 -7.01
CA ILE A 83 -5.31 13.49 -6.06
C ILE A 83 -4.76 13.72 -4.65
N SER A 84 -5.46 13.26 -3.61
CA SER A 84 -4.93 13.32 -2.24
C SER A 84 -3.66 12.46 -2.10
N PHE A 85 -2.76 12.84 -1.18
CA PHE A 85 -1.55 12.05 -0.92
C PHE A 85 -1.88 10.63 -0.41
N ALA A 86 -2.94 10.49 0.39
CA ALA A 86 -3.41 9.19 0.85
C ALA A 86 -3.80 8.27 -0.32
N GLU A 87 -4.53 8.80 -1.30
CA GLU A 87 -4.90 8.07 -2.51
C GLU A 87 -3.67 7.76 -3.37
N ALA A 88 -2.74 8.70 -3.53
CA ALA A 88 -1.49 8.46 -4.26
C ALA A 88 -0.65 7.35 -3.61
N LEU A 89 -0.59 7.32 -2.28
CA LEU A 89 0.10 6.28 -1.51
C LEU A 89 -0.59 4.92 -1.68
N HIS A 90 -1.93 4.88 -1.59
CA HIS A 90 -2.70 3.67 -1.83
C HIS A 90 -2.43 3.08 -3.23
N ARG A 91 -2.49 3.88 -4.28
CA ARG A 91 -2.19 3.47 -5.66
C ARG A 91 -0.75 2.98 -5.83
N SER A 92 0.19 3.60 -5.14
CA SER A 92 1.60 3.18 -5.14
C SER A 92 1.78 1.79 -4.51
N TRP A 93 1.08 1.52 -3.42
CA TRP A 93 1.04 0.20 -2.79
C TRP A 93 0.41 -0.86 -3.69
N LEU A 94 -0.73 -0.55 -4.32
CA LEU A 94 -1.35 -1.45 -5.29
C LEU A 94 -0.41 -1.80 -6.45
N SER A 95 0.32 -0.80 -6.96
CA SER A 95 1.32 -1.02 -8.03
C SER A 95 2.44 -1.95 -7.58
N GLU A 96 2.90 -1.84 -6.33
CA GLU A 96 3.98 -2.70 -5.82
C GLU A 96 3.50 -4.14 -5.60
N LYS A 97 2.28 -4.31 -5.08
CA LYS A 97 1.65 -5.63 -4.92
C LYS A 97 1.36 -6.32 -6.26
N ALA A 98 1.04 -5.54 -7.29
CA ALA A 98 0.77 -6.07 -8.62
C ALA A 98 2.03 -6.61 -9.33
N LYS A 99 3.23 -6.15 -8.98
CA LYS A 99 4.48 -6.58 -9.66
C LYS A 99 4.68 -8.09 -9.69
N PRO A 100 4.64 -8.82 -8.55
CA PRO A 100 4.87 -10.28 -8.57
C PRO A 100 3.79 -11.00 -9.38
N VAL A 101 2.52 -10.59 -9.25
CA VAL A 101 1.40 -11.18 -10.01
C VAL A 101 1.57 -10.95 -11.51
N ASN A 102 1.95 -9.74 -11.91
CA ASN A 102 2.19 -9.43 -13.32
C ASN A 102 3.41 -10.20 -13.86
N ALA A 103 4.48 -10.33 -13.08
CA ALA A 103 5.66 -11.11 -13.48
C ALA A 103 5.30 -12.58 -13.73
N GLU A 104 4.50 -13.18 -12.87
CA GLU A 104 4.02 -14.55 -13.02
C GLU A 104 3.15 -14.71 -14.29
N ARG A 105 2.20 -13.77 -14.53
CA ARG A 105 1.37 -13.76 -15.72
C ARG A 105 2.19 -13.67 -17.01
N ILE A 106 3.20 -12.79 -17.03
CA ILE A 106 4.11 -12.63 -18.17
C ILE A 106 4.93 -13.91 -18.39
N ALA A 107 5.50 -14.50 -17.31
CA ALA A 107 6.29 -15.72 -17.40
C ALA A 107 5.45 -16.88 -17.95
N LYS A 108 4.21 -17.03 -17.49
CA LYS A 108 3.27 -18.03 -17.97
C LYS A 108 2.97 -17.86 -19.47
N ALA A 109 2.58 -16.66 -19.88
CA ALA A 109 2.25 -16.38 -21.29
C ALA A 109 3.46 -16.55 -22.21
N LYS A 110 4.67 -16.18 -21.74
CA LYS A 110 5.92 -16.38 -22.47
C LYS A 110 6.23 -17.87 -22.65
N ALA A 111 6.01 -18.69 -21.62
CA ALA A 111 6.19 -20.13 -21.68
C ALA A 111 5.17 -20.80 -22.63
N GLU A 112 3.88 -20.39 -22.55
CA GLU A 112 2.83 -20.87 -23.44
C GLU A 112 3.11 -20.54 -24.91
N ALA A 113 3.69 -19.36 -25.18
CA ALA A 113 4.10 -18.96 -26.53
C ALA A 113 5.43 -19.60 -27.01
N GLY A 114 6.13 -20.36 -26.15
CA GLY A 114 7.40 -21.01 -26.48
C GLY A 114 8.56 -20.05 -26.77
N ILE A 115 8.51 -18.81 -26.24
CA ILE A 115 9.46 -17.75 -26.53
C ILE A 115 10.60 -17.78 -25.52
N THR A 116 11.85 -17.90 -25.99
CA THR A 116 13.06 -17.92 -25.15
C THR A 116 13.79 -16.58 -25.13
N GLU A 117 13.63 -15.76 -26.17
CA GLU A 117 14.26 -14.45 -26.28
C GLU A 117 13.77 -13.45 -25.22
N GLU A 118 14.53 -12.37 -25.02
CA GLU A 118 14.11 -11.28 -24.18
C GLU A 118 12.91 -10.54 -24.77
N THR A 119 11.92 -10.24 -23.96
CA THR A 119 10.68 -9.60 -24.41
C THR A 119 10.33 -8.43 -23.50
N SER A 120 9.89 -7.33 -24.09
CA SER A 120 9.39 -6.18 -23.36
C SER A 120 8.22 -5.52 -24.10
N THR A 121 7.53 -4.61 -23.40
CA THR A 121 6.50 -3.79 -24.05
C THR A 121 7.16 -2.72 -24.92
N TRP A 122 6.38 -2.11 -25.80
CA TRP A 122 6.87 -1.01 -26.64
C TRP A 122 7.48 0.14 -25.80
N SER A 123 6.83 0.50 -24.69
CA SER A 123 7.35 1.52 -23.74
C SER A 123 8.63 1.05 -23.06
N GLY A 124 8.72 -0.22 -22.67
CA GLY A 124 9.91 -0.76 -22.02
C GLY A 124 11.12 -0.78 -22.95
N TRP A 125 10.93 -1.14 -24.22
CA TRP A 125 12.01 -1.05 -25.23
C TRP A 125 12.46 0.39 -25.44
N LYS A 126 11.51 1.34 -25.50
CA LYS A 126 11.83 2.76 -25.64
C LYS A 126 12.61 3.30 -24.44
N GLU A 127 12.25 2.91 -23.22
CA GLU A 127 13.00 3.29 -22.00
C GLU A 127 14.40 2.66 -21.98
N ALA A 128 14.59 1.49 -22.58
CA ALA A 128 15.88 0.83 -22.75
C ALA A 128 16.72 1.40 -23.91
N GLY A 129 16.21 2.38 -24.66
CA GLY A 129 16.93 2.99 -25.78
C GLY A 129 16.77 2.25 -27.10
N PHE A 130 15.73 1.43 -27.24
CA PHE A 130 15.40 0.68 -28.47
C PHE A 130 14.06 1.10 -29.04
N GLU A 131 13.90 0.93 -30.33
CA GLU A 131 12.66 1.16 -31.06
C GLU A 131 12.20 -0.13 -31.71
N VAL A 132 10.89 -0.45 -31.56
CA VAL A 132 10.28 -1.58 -32.22
C VAL A 132 10.12 -1.28 -33.71
N LEU A 133 10.54 -2.20 -34.55
CA LEU A 133 10.45 -2.07 -36.03
C LEU A 133 8.99 -1.88 -36.48
N HIS A 134 8.77 -0.88 -37.32
CA HIS A 134 7.44 -0.58 -37.85
C HIS A 134 6.85 -1.79 -38.57
N GLY A 135 5.60 -2.11 -38.24
CA GLY A 135 4.91 -3.27 -38.84
C GLY A 135 5.12 -4.59 -38.08
N SER A 136 5.98 -4.63 -37.06
CA SER A 136 6.17 -5.82 -36.20
C SER A 136 4.88 -6.16 -35.47
N LYS A 137 4.50 -7.44 -35.49
CA LYS A 137 3.38 -7.97 -34.69
C LYS A 137 3.87 -8.38 -33.29
N ALA A 138 3.08 -8.12 -32.26
CA ALA A 138 3.38 -8.59 -30.92
C ALA A 138 3.47 -10.13 -30.90
N LEU A 139 4.47 -10.64 -30.18
CA LEU A 139 4.68 -12.08 -30.00
C LEU A 139 3.58 -12.70 -29.11
N PHE A 140 3.20 -11.99 -28.08
CA PHE A 140 2.08 -12.36 -27.20
C PHE A 140 1.52 -11.10 -26.53
N ALA A 141 0.35 -11.24 -25.89
CA ALA A 141 -0.28 -10.18 -25.12
C ALA A 141 -0.80 -10.73 -23.80
N VAL A 142 -0.68 -9.93 -22.73
CA VAL A 142 -1.06 -10.30 -21.36
C VAL A 142 -1.89 -9.20 -20.71
N ASP A 143 -2.88 -9.59 -19.92
CA ASP A 143 -3.65 -8.65 -19.12
C ASP A 143 -2.94 -8.38 -17.80
N LEU A 144 -2.45 -7.14 -17.61
CA LEU A 144 -1.66 -6.69 -16.49
C LEU A 144 -2.46 -5.75 -15.58
N ILE A 145 -2.16 -5.80 -14.28
CA ILE A 145 -2.74 -4.92 -13.28
C ILE A 145 -1.92 -3.64 -13.20
N HIS A 146 -2.55 -2.49 -13.47
CA HIS A 146 -1.94 -1.17 -13.34
C HIS A 146 -2.45 -0.42 -12.10
N GLY A 147 -1.93 -0.76 -10.92
CA GLY A 147 -2.36 -0.16 -9.64
C GLY A 147 -2.26 1.37 -9.57
N SER A 148 -1.41 2.00 -10.39
CA SER A 148 -1.29 3.46 -10.47
C SER A 148 -2.52 4.17 -11.03
N LYS A 149 -3.37 3.49 -11.78
CA LYS A 149 -4.62 4.05 -12.31
C LYS A 149 -5.72 4.10 -11.25
N GLY A 150 -5.70 3.17 -10.29
CA GLY A 150 -6.64 3.16 -9.17
C GLY A 150 -8.05 2.64 -9.50
N ASP A 151 -8.26 2.15 -10.71
CA ASP A 151 -9.54 1.63 -11.20
C ASP A 151 -9.71 0.11 -10.98
N GLY A 152 -8.65 -0.58 -10.54
CA GLY A 152 -8.65 -2.04 -10.37
C GLY A 152 -8.74 -2.84 -11.66
N ALA A 153 -8.75 -2.19 -12.82
CA ALA A 153 -8.90 -2.85 -14.10
C ALA A 153 -7.60 -3.52 -14.58
N ASN A 154 -7.78 -4.58 -15.38
CA ASN A 154 -6.67 -5.19 -16.12
C ASN A 154 -6.54 -4.49 -17.48
N TYR A 155 -5.28 -4.29 -17.89
CA TYR A 155 -4.94 -3.64 -19.15
C TYR A 155 -4.10 -4.58 -20.00
N ARG A 156 -4.52 -4.75 -21.25
CA ARG A 156 -3.82 -5.60 -22.21
C ARG A 156 -2.50 -4.95 -22.60
N ALA A 157 -1.39 -5.64 -22.36
CA ALA A 157 -0.06 -5.25 -22.78
C ALA A 157 0.46 -6.19 -23.86
N SER A 158 1.00 -5.63 -24.93
CA SER A 158 1.62 -6.36 -26.04
C SER A 158 3.12 -6.41 -25.84
N PHE A 159 3.72 -7.59 -26.08
CA PHE A 159 5.14 -7.84 -25.89
C PHE A 159 5.81 -8.11 -27.24
N PHE A 160 6.99 -7.50 -27.41
CA PHE A 160 7.85 -7.62 -28.58
C PHE A 160 9.19 -8.22 -28.19
N GLY A 161 9.77 -9.04 -29.07
CA GLY A 161 11.05 -9.69 -28.83
C GLY A 161 12.25 -8.83 -29.19
N ALA A 162 13.42 -9.23 -28.70
CA ALA A 162 14.68 -8.58 -29.02
C ALA A 162 15.00 -8.61 -30.54
N SER A 163 14.52 -9.63 -31.26
CA SER A 163 14.66 -9.73 -32.71
C SER A 163 13.84 -8.68 -33.48
N GLN A 164 12.90 -8.01 -32.85
CA GLN A 164 11.97 -7.03 -33.46
C GLN A 164 12.33 -5.58 -33.14
N VAL A 165 13.48 -5.33 -32.53
CA VAL A 165 13.87 -3.98 -32.10
C VAL A 165 15.21 -3.56 -32.70
N ARG A 166 15.40 -2.24 -32.81
CA ARG A 166 16.66 -1.63 -33.20
C ARG A 166 17.06 -0.54 -32.21
N PRO A 167 18.35 -0.22 -32.02
CA PRO A 167 18.76 0.89 -31.17
C PRO A 167 18.19 2.20 -31.74
N LEU A 168 17.77 3.08 -30.82
CA LEU A 168 17.39 4.46 -31.16
C LEU A 168 18.66 5.19 -31.64
N ALA A 169 18.60 5.81 -32.82
CA ALA A 169 19.67 6.62 -33.38
C ALA A 169 19.74 7.99 -32.69
#